data_3274deca2403cc3ca2c493a1f3bdf267
#
_entry.id   3274deca2403cc3ca2c493a1f3bdf267
#
_cell.length_a   1.000
_cell.length_b   1.000
_cell.length_c   1.000
_cell.angle_alpha   90.00
_cell.angle_beta   90.00
_cell.angle_gamma   90.00
#
_symmetry.space_group_name_H-M   'P 1'
#
loop_
_entity.id
_entity.type
_entity.pdbx_description
1 polymer ?
#
loop_
_entity_poly.entity_id
_entity_poly.type
_entity_poly.pdbx_seq_one_letter_code
_entity_poly.pdbx_strand_id
1 'polypeptide(L)'
;MSKPNLLISECLCGVCCRYDGDHNKIDCLEELKRLYNLIPVCPEVLGGLLTPRPPAERIGDRVQARNGIDVTEQFKRGSELALAIAIDKNCLCALLKAKSPSCGYGEIYDGTFTRTLVNGLGITSELLLQHNIQIYTEKKGYRTKSVALNADGTS
;
A
#
# COMPACT_ATOMS: atom_id res chain seq x y z
N MET A 1 15.02 -23.96 0.50
CA MET A 1 14.62 -22.94 -0.49
C MET A 1 14.21 -21.67 0.22
N SER A 2 14.63 -20.54 -0.31
CA SER A 2 14.29 -19.26 0.28
C SER A 2 12.82 -18.92 -0.03
N LYS A 3 12.19 -18.23 0.91
CA LYS A 3 10.82 -17.75 0.73
C LYS A 3 10.82 -16.55 -0.25
N PRO A 4 9.75 -16.39 -1.05
CA PRO A 4 9.64 -15.19 -1.87
C PRO A 4 9.46 -13.94 -1.01
N ASN A 5 9.87 -12.80 -1.53
CA ASN A 5 9.71 -11.52 -0.86
C ASN A 5 8.34 -10.92 -1.21
N LEU A 6 7.64 -10.41 -0.22
CA LEU A 6 6.34 -9.75 -0.37
C LEU A 6 6.45 -8.32 0.13
N LEU A 7 6.20 -7.36 -0.74
CA LEU A 7 6.08 -5.97 -0.32
C LEU A 7 4.77 -5.82 0.45
N ILE A 8 4.77 -5.16 1.59
CA ILE A 8 3.58 -5.06 2.41
C ILE A 8 3.47 -3.66 3.03
N SER A 9 2.25 -3.12 3.07
CA SER A 9 2.00 -1.87 3.77
C SER A 9 2.38 -2.03 5.23
N GLU A 10 3.25 -1.15 5.72
CA GLU A 10 3.84 -1.27 7.06
C GLU A 10 2.77 -1.25 8.16
N CYS A 11 1.69 -0.49 7.97
CA CYS A 11 0.59 -0.46 8.94
C CYS A 11 -0.10 -1.81 9.12
N LEU A 12 -0.09 -2.67 8.09
CA LEU A 12 -0.66 -4.02 8.19
C LEU A 12 0.20 -4.93 9.06
N CYS A 13 1.45 -4.56 9.29
CA CYS A 13 2.38 -5.29 10.17
C CYS A 13 2.30 -4.82 11.62
N GLY A 14 1.42 -3.89 11.94
CA GLY A 14 1.29 -3.36 13.30
C GLY A 14 2.14 -2.14 13.58
N VAL A 15 2.78 -1.55 12.57
CA VAL A 15 3.55 -0.32 12.74
C VAL A 15 2.59 0.87 12.75
N CYS A 16 2.76 1.76 13.72
CA CYS A 16 1.88 2.92 13.91
C CYS A 16 2.23 4.05 12.93
N CYS A 17 2.10 3.79 11.64
CA CYS A 17 2.46 4.72 10.57
C CYS A 17 1.26 5.30 9.81
N ARG A 18 0.04 4.98 10.25
CA ARG A 18 -1.17 5.59 9.69
C ARG A 18 -1.18 7.10 9.97
N TYR A 19 -1.99 7.83 9.19
CA TYR A 19 -2.11 9.27 9.36
C TYR A 19 -2.47 9.69 10.81
N ASP A 20 -3.23 8.84 11.52
CA ASP A 20 -3.67 9.11 12.89
C ASP A 20 -2.73 8.56 13.96
N GLY A 21 -1.59 7.98 13.57
CA GLY A 21 -0.64 7.38 14.49
C GLY A 21 -1.01 5.98 14.98
N ASP A 22 -1.98 5.35 14.35
CA ASP A 22 -2.41 4.00 14.67
C ASP A 22 -1.90 3.02 13.59
N HIS A 23 -2.29 1.76 13.67
CA HIS A 23 -1.93 0.70 12.74
C HIS A 23 -3.17 -0.04 12.25
N ASN A 24 -2.96 -0.94 11.27
CA ASN A 24 -4.00 -1.81 10.71
C ASN A 24 -3.56 -3.26 10.76
N LYS A 25 -2.92 -3.69 11.85
CA LYS A 25 -2.36 -5.04 11.94
C LYS A 25 -3.38 -6.11 11.54
N ILE A 26 -2.97 -7.02 10.67
CA ILE A 26 -3.80 -8.11 10.18
C ILE A 26 -3.61 -9.37 11.03
N ASP A 27 -4.69 -10.17 11.14
CA ASP A 27 -4.71 -11.32 12.06
C ASP A 27 -3.75 -12.44 11.64
N CYS A 28 -3.55 -12.65 10.33
CA CYS A 28 -2.72 -13.76 9.87
C CYS A 28 -1.28 -13.34 9.51
N LEU A 29 -0.80 -12.28 10.15
CA LEU A 29 0.56 -11.79 9.91
C LEU A 29 1.62 -12.88 10.14
N GLU A 30 1.49 -13.66 11.21
CA GLU A 30 2.46 -14.71 11.52
C GLU A 30 2.48 -15.81 10.45
N GLU A 31 1.31 -16.13 9.89
CA GLU A 31 1.23 -17.10 8.81
C GLU A 31 1.89 -16.56 7.53
N LEU A 32 1.70 -15.28 7.22
CA LEU A 32 2.38 -14.66 6.09
C LEU A 32 3.90 -14.69 6.27
N LYS A 33 4.38 -14.46 7.48
CA LYS A 33 5.82 -14.51 7.78
C LYS A 33 6.41 -15.91 7.54
N ARG A 34 5.61 -16.96 7.67
CA ARG A 34 6.07 -18.32 7.39
C ARG A 34 6.20 -18.56 5.88
N LEU A 35 5.36 -17.90 5.08
CA LEU A 35 5.30 -18.10 3.62
C LEU A 35 6.18 -17.13 2.86
N TYR A 36 6.40 -15.94 3.39
CA TYR A 36 7.10 -14.85 2.71
C TYR A 36 8.12 -14.18 3.62
N ASN A 37 9.14 -13.59 3.00
CA ASN A 37 9.93 -12.57 3.65
C ASN A 37 9.16 -11.25 3.45
N LEU A 38 8.69 -10.66 4.53
CA LEU A 38 7.91 -9.43 4.46
C LEU A 38 8.85 -8.23 4.33
N ILE A 39 8.58 -7.39 3.34
CA ILE A 39 9.33 -6.16 3.10
C ILE A 39 8.37 -5.00 3.37
N PRO A 40 8.34 -4.47 4.61
CA PRO A 40 7.35 -3.44 4.97
C PRO A 40 7.73 -2.07 4.40
N VAL A 41 6.72 -1.36 3.91
CA VAL A 41 6.89 0.02 3.43
C VAL A 41 5.69 0.85 3.84
N CYS A 42 5.92 2.12 4.13
CA CYS A 42 4.86 3.13 4.24
C CYS A 42 5.22 4.24 3.25
N PRO A 43 4.63 4.23 2.05
CA PRO A 43 5.00 5.22 1.05
C PRO A 43 4.80 6.67 1.50
N GLU A 44 3.79 6.93 2.32
CA GLU A 44 3.54 8.29 2.81
C GLU A 44 4.69 8.76 3.69
N VAL A 45 5.16 7.92 4.61
CA VAL A 45 6.31 8.24 5.47
C VAL A 45 7.60 8.32 4.64
N LEU A 46 7.79 7.38 3.71
CA LEU A 46 8.95 7.42 2.80
C LEU A 46 9.00 8.73 2.01
N GLY A 47 7.84 9.25 1.63
CA GLY A 47 7.75 10.50 0.89
C GLY A 47 7.96 11.75 1.73
N GLY A 48 8.16 11.60 3.03
CA GLY A 48 8.48 12.71 3.92
C GLY A 48 7.31 13.23 4.75
N LEU A 49 6.19 12.53 4.76
CA LEU A 49 5.06 12.94 5.60
C LEU A 49 5.26 12.51 7.05
N LEU A 50 4.83 13.36 7.97
CA LEU A 50 4.93 13.08 9.39
C LEU A 50 3.81 12.15 9.87
N THR A 51 4.00 11.56 11.03
CA THR A 51 2.97 10.79 11.74
C THR A 51 2.80 11.39 13.14
N PRO A 52 1.63 11.86 13.56
CA PRO A 52 0.39 11.92 12.77
C PRO A 52 0.39 13.02 11.72
N ARG A 53 -0.57 12.92 10.81
CA ARG A 53 -0.74 13.89 9.72
C ARG A 53 -2.23 13.97 9.34
N PRO A 54 -2.66 15.04 8.66
CA PRO A 54 -4.04 15.10 8.17
C PRO A 54 -4.30 13.99 7.15
N PRO A 55 -5.50 13.40 7.13
CA PRO A 55 -5.84 12.44 6.09
C PRO A 55 -5.82 13.11 4.72
N ALA A 56 -5.51 12.33 3.69
CA ALA A 56 -5.44 12.83 2.32
C ALA A 56 -6.27 11.96 1.40
N GLU A 57 -6.72 12.52 0.27
CA GLU A 57 -7.45 11.80 -0.76
C GLU A 57 -6.91 12.18 -2.13
N ARG A 58 -7.00 11.23 -3.07
CA ARG A 58 -6.52 11.43 -4.42
C ARG A 58 -7.64 11.98 -5.31
N ILE A 59 -7.31 13.00 -6.12
CA ILE A 59 -8.20 13.56 -7.14
C ILE A 59 -7.39 13.61 -8.44
N GLY A 60 -7.68 12.70 -9.38
CA GLY A 60 -6.89 12.60 -10.62
C GLY A 60 -5.42 12.34 -10.29
N ASP A 61 -4.53 13.19 -10.78
CA ASP A 61 -3.09 13.06 -10.53
C ASP A 61 -2.62 13.82 -9.29
N ARG A 62 -3.54 14.42 -8.55
CA ARG A 62 -3.21 15.21 -7.35
C ARG A 62 -3.67 14.49 -6.10
N VAL A 63 -2.97 14.75 -5.01
CA VAL A 63 -3.34 14.27 -3.67
C VAL A 63 -3.41 15.48 -2.76
N GLN A 64 -4.53 15.64 -2.07
CA GLN A 64 -4.75 16.78 -1.20
C GLN A 64 -5.09 16.32 0.20
N ALA A 65 -4.46 16.93 1.19
CA ALA A 65 -4.80 16.68 2.59
C ALA A 65 -6.09 17.42 2.96
N ARG A 66 -6.76 16.95 3.99
CA ARG A 66 -8.02 17.55 4.45
C ARG A 66 -7.87 19.04 4.78
N ASN A 67 -6.69 19.47 5.25
CA ASN A 67 -6.42 20.87 5.56
C ASN A 67 -6.17 21.73 4.31
N GLY A 68 -6.34 21.19 3.11
CA GLY A 68 -6.17 21.91 1.86
C GLY A 68 -4.75 21.93 1.29
N ILE A 69 -3.79 21.37 1.98
CA ILE A 69 -2.41 21.32 1.51
C ILE A 69 -2.25 20.22 0.47
N ASP A 70 -1.68 20.56 -0.69
CA ASP A 70 -1.36 19.59 -1.74
C ASP A 70 -0.12 18.80 -1.32
N VAL A 71 -0.26 17.48 -1.26
CA VAL A 71 0.82 16.57 -0.86
C VAL A 71 1.22 15.62 -1.99
N THR A 72 0.91 15.99 -3.22
CA THR A 72 1.17 15.16 -4.41
C THR A 72 2.63 14.77 -4.53
N GLU A 73 3.55 15.72 -4.33
CA GLU A 73 4.99 15.44 -4.49
C GLU A 73 5.47 14.44 -3.46
N GLN A 74 5.00 14.53 -2.22
CA GLN A 74 5.35 13.56 -1.18
C GLN A 74 4.84 12.17 -1.52
N PHE A 75 3.59 12.06 -2.01
CA PHE A 75 3.03 10.78 -2.42
C PHE A 75 3.78 10.18 -3.61
N LYS A 76 4.15 11.00 -4.59
CA LYS A 76 4.93 10.53 -5.74
C LYS A 76 6.31 10.05 -5.31
N ARG A 77 7.02 10.83 -4.50
CA ARG A 77 8.32 10.44 -3.98
C ARG A 77 8.26 9.13 -3.22
N GLY A 78 7.25 8.99 -2.35
CA GLY A 78 7.06 7.77 -1.56
C GLY A 78 6.80 6.57 -2.44
N SER A 79 6.00 6.74 -3.50
CA SER A 79 5.71 5.65 -4.43
C SER A 79 6.97 5.20 -5.19
N GLU A 80 7.79 6.16 -5.61
CA GLU A 80 9.05 5.86 -6.31
C GLU A 80 10.03 5.12 -5.40
N LEU A 81 10.12 5.54 -4.12
CA LEU A 81 10.98 4.85 -3.14
C LEU A 81 10.47 3.44 -2.84
N ALA A 82 9.15 3.27 -2.72
CA ALA A 82 8.57 1.94 -2.51
C ALA A 82 8.84 1.03 -3.71
N LEU A 83 8.73 1.55 -4.94
CA LEU A 83 9.06 0.81 -6.14
C LEU A 83 10.54 0.39 -6.16
N ALA A 84 11.43 1.32 -5.82
CA ALA A 84 12.86 1.02 -5.76
C ALA A 84 13.16 -0.11 -4.78
N ILE A 85 12.50 -0.10 -3.62
CA ILE A 85 12.65 -1.18 -2.63
C ILE A 85 12.13 -2.50 -3.21
N ALA A 86 10.97 -2.48 -3.86
CA ALA A 86 10.39 -3.68 -4.45
C ALA A 86 11.31 -4.29 -5.52
N ILE A 87 11.89 -3.46 -6.36
CA ILE A 87 12.82 -3.92 -7.40
C ILE A 87 14.10 -4.49 -6.77
N ASP A 88 14.68 -3.76 -5.82
CA ASP A 88 15.90 -4.19 -5.13
C ASP A 88 15.71 -5.53 -4.41
N LYS A 89 14.54 -5.76 -3.82
CA LYS A 89 14.24 -6.97 -3.09
C LYS A 89 13.54 -8.04 -3.93
N ASN A 90 13.39 -7.82 -5.22
CA ASN A 90 12.75 -8.76 -6.15
C ASN A 90 11.34 -9.16 -5.70
N CYS A 91 10.55 -8.20 -5.26
CA CYS A 91 9.16 -8.44 -4.91
C CYS A 91 8.31 -8.54 -6.17
N LEU A 92 7.68 -9.69 -6.40
CA LEU A 92 6.78 -9.90 -7.54
C LEU A 92 5.35 -9.50 -7.22
N CYS A 93 5.01 -9.37 -5.95
CA CYS A 93 3.67 -8.98 -5.52
C CYS A 93 3.75 -8.14 -4.25
N ALA A 94 2.63 -7.47 -3.95
CA ALA A 94 2.50 -6.60 -2.80
C ALA A 94 1.13 -6.77 -2.16
N LEU A 95 1.09 -6.75 -0.84
CA LEU A 95 -0.13 -6.72 -0.04
C LEU A 95 -0.25 -5.32 0.55
N LEU A 96 -1.20 -4.54 0.07
CA LEU A 96 -1.29 -3.12 0.37
C LEU A 96 -2.60 -2.77 1.05
N LYS A 97 -2.58 -1.70 1.86
CA LYS A 97 -3.76 -1.25 2.61
C LYS A 97 -4.85 -0.77 1.65
N ALA A 98 -6.03 -1.37 1.75
CA ALA A 98 -7.21 -1.00 0.94
C ALA A 98 -7.62 0.45 1.17
N LYS A 99 -8.17 1.07 0.11
CA LYS A 99 -8.80 2.40 0.11
C LYS A 99 -7.86 3.57 0.34
N SER A 100 -6.60 3.33 0.63
CA SER A 100 -5.60 4.37 0.87
C SER A 100 -5.32 5.17 -0.41
N PRO A 101 -5.11 6.49 -0.32
CA PRO A 101 -4.71 7.28 -1.50
C PRO A 101 -3.35 6.89 -2.05
N SER A 102 -2.51 6.23 -1.24
CA SER A 102 -1.23 5.69 -1.68
C SER A 102 -1.33 4.22 -2.10
N CYS A 103 -1.91 3.40 -1.25
CA CYS A 103 -1.85 1.93 -1.37
C CYS A 103 -3.14 1.30 -1.92
N GLY A 104 -4.22 2.04 -2.06
CA GLY A 104 -5.52 1.48 -2.45
C GLY A 104 -5.50 0.81 -3.81
N TYR A 105 -6.28 -0.25 -3.94
CA TYR A 105 -6.38 -1.01 -5.18
C TYR A 105 -7.85 -1.34 -5.45
N GLY A 106 -8.34 -0.91 -6.61
CA GLY A 106 -9.72 -1.11 -7.03
C GLY A 106 -10.66 -0.02 -6.56
N GLU A 107 -10.55 0.41 -5.33
CA GLU A 107 -11.38 1.48 -4.76
C GLU A 107 -10.54 2.43 -3.93
N ILE A 108 -10.82 3.71 -4.06
CA ILE A 108 -10.22 4.78 -3.25
C ILE A 108 -11.28 5.83 -2.94
N TYR A 109 -11.02 6.68 -1.97
CA TYR A 109 -11.91 7.81 -1.69
C TYR A 109 -11.79 8.87 -2.79
N ASP A 110 -12.90 9.55 -3.07
CA ASP A 110 -13.07 10.38 -4.28
C ASP A 110 -12.49 11.79 -4.19
N GLY A 111 -11.94 12.17 -3.06
CA GLY A 111 -11.34 13.49 -2.90
C GLY A 111 -12.25 14.51 -2.22
N THR A 112 -13.50 14.15 -1.91
CA THR A 112 -14.45 15.07 -1.28
C THR A 112 -14.44 15.02 0.24
N PHE A 113 -13.72 14.05 0.82
CA PHE A 113 -13.69 13.80 2.28
C PHE A 113 -15.06 13.51 2.86
N THR A 114 -15.91 12.83 2.06
CA THR A 114 -17.26 12.43 2.46
C THR A 114 -17.40 10.91 2.61
N ARG A 115 -16.28 10.19 2.60
CA ARG A 115 -16.21 8.72 2.63
C ARG A 115 -16.88 8.08 1.42
N THR A 116 -16.88 8.77 0.29
CA THR A 116 -17.40 8.26 -0.98
C THR A 116 -16.30 7.54 -1.73
N LEU A 117 -16.52 6.27 -2.08
CA LEU A 117 -15.56 5.45 -2.80
C LEU A 117 -15.83 5.52 -4.30
N VAL A 118 -14.75 5.52 -5.07
CA VAL A 118 -14.81 5.42 -6.54
C VAL A 118 -13.82 4.36 -6.99
N ASN A 119 -14.02 3.82 -8.18
CA ASN A 119 -13.02 2.92 -8.78
C ASN A 119 -11.74 3.70 -9.02
N GLY A 120 -10.62 3.14 -8.59
CA GLY A 120 -9.35 3.82 -8.77
C GLY A 120 -8.22 3.12 -8.04
N LEU A 121 -7.03 3.72 -8.16
CA LEU A 121 -5.81 3.20 -7.59
C LEU A 121 -5.14 4.28 -6.75
N GLY A 122 -4.49 3.86 -5.66
CA GLY A 122 -3.57 4.74 -4.95
C GLY A 122 -2.35 5.02 -5.82
N ILE A 123 -1.63 6.07 -5.51
CA ILE A 123 -0.46 6.49 -6.29
C ILE A 123 0.59 5.38 -6.36
N THR A 124 0.86 4.72 -5.23
CA THR A 124 1.85 3.63 -5.16
C THR A 124 1.36 2.39 -5.90
N SER A 125 0.09 2.00 -5.71
CA SER A 125 -0.47 0.84 -6.41
C SER A 125 -0.40 1.02 -7.92
N GLU A 126 -0.74 2.19 -8.42
CA GLU A 126 -0.68 2.48 -9.84
C GLU A 126 0.75 2.31 -10.38
N LEU A 127 1.73 2.87 -9.69
CA LEU A 127 3.13 2.79 -10.11
C LEU A 127 3.64 1.34 -10.09
N LEU A 128 3.33 0.59 -9.03
CA LEU A 128 3.74 -0.80 -8.93
C LEU A 128 3.14 -1.65 -10.05
N LEU A 129 1.86 -1.44 -10.37
CA LEU A 129 1.20 -2.17 -11.46
C LEU A 129 1.85 -1.87 -12.81
N GLN A 130 2.28 -0.64 -13.05
CA GLN A 130 2.99 -0.26 -14.28
C GLN A 130 4.32 -1.01 -14.43
N HIS A 131 4.85 -1.54 -13.33
CA HIS A 131 6.08 -2.32 -13.31
C HIS A 131 5.83 -3.81 -13.08
N ASN A 132 4.62 -4.26 -13.38
CA ASN A 132 4.23 -5.68 -13.35
C ASN A 132 4.30 -6.32 -11.95
N ILE A 133 4.12 -5.53 -10.91
CA ILE A 133 4.00 -6.03 -9.55
C ILE A 133 2.52 -6.22 -9.25
N GLN A 134 2.15 -7.45 -8.89
CA GLN A 134 0.76 -7.80 -8.64
C GLN A 134 0.32 -7.29 -7.27
N ILE A 135 -0.88 -6.69 -7.20
CA ILE A 135 -1.36 -6.05 -5.97
C ILE A 135 -2.51 -6.86 -5.36
N TYR A 136 -2.43 -7.06 -4.05
CA TYR A 136 -3.49 -7.60 -3.22
C TYR A 136 -3.76 -6.62 -2.08
N THR A 137 -4.97 -6.66 -1.53
CA THR A 137 -5.31 -5.87 -0.35
C THR A 137 -5.84 -6.79 0.74
N GLU A 138 -5.91 -6.29 1.96
CA GLU A 138 -6.50 -7.05 3.08
C GLU A 138 -8.00 -7.27 2.90
N LYS A 139 -8.63 -6.57 1.94
CA LYS A 139 -10.08 -6.68 1.67
C LYS A 139 -10.39 -7.59 0.48
N LYS A 140 -9.53 -7.60 -0.53
CA LYS A 140 -9.75 -8.39 -1.75
C LYS A 140 -8.53 -9.25 -2.05
N GLY A 141 -8.77 -10.52 -2.31
CA GLY A 141 -7.71 -11.48 -2.59
C GLY A 141 -6.89 -11.79 -1.35
N TYR A 142 -7.29 -11.24 -0.21
CA TYR A 142 -6.56 -11.43 1.02
C TYR A 142 -7.03 -12.70 1.72
N ARG A 143 -6.28 -13.70 1.50
CA ARG A 143 -6.21 -14.92 2.31
C ARG A 143 -4.81 -15.42 2.12
N THR A 144 -4.21 -15.94 3.16
CA THR A 144 -2.84 -16.41 3.08
C THR A 144 -2.64 -17.37 1.92
N LYS A 145 -3.57 -18.31 1.71
CA LYS A 145 -3.50 -19.26 0.62
C LYS A 145 -3.62 -18.58 -0.75
N SER A 146 -4.52 -17.60 -0.88
CA SER A 146 -4.72 -16.91 -2.15
C SER A 146 -3.48 -16.12 -2.55
N VAL A 147 -2.86 -15.44 -1.59
CA VAL A 147 -1.63 -14.70 -1.85
C VAL A 147 -0.51 -15.67 -2.24
N ALA A 148 -0.37 -16.80 -1.54
CA ALA A 148 0.64 -17.80 -1.85
C ALA A 148 0.44 -18.38 -3.24
N LEU A 149 -0.79 -18.74 -3.62
CA LEU A 149 -1.08 -19.28 -4.94
C LEU A 149 -0.76 -18.28 -6.04
N ASN A 150 -1.14 -17.02 -5.83
CA ASN A 150 -0.87 -15.98 -6.82
C ASN A 150 0.62 -15.66 -6.92
N ALA A 151 1.33 -15.72 -5.81
CA ALA A 151 2.78 -15.53 -5.81
C ALA A 151 3.49 -16.62 -6.62
N ASP A 152 2.91 -17.82 -6.69
CA ASP A 152 3.44 -18.93 -7.49
C ASP A 152 3.04 -18.81 -8.97
N GLY A 153 2.35 -17.76 -9.36
CA GLY A 153 1.91 -17.57 -10.73
C GLY A 153 0.63 -18.30 -11.09
N THR A 154 -0.03 -18.92 -10.13
CA THR A 154 -1.34 -19.54 -10.33
C THR A 154 -2.42 -18.58 -9.82
N SER A 155 -3.44 -18.36 -10.55
CA SER A 155 -4.50 -17.44 -10.17
C SER A 155 -5.76 -18.14 -9.73
#